data_c655f35be6aa7788b15f1f42e1ab81f3
#
_entry.id   c655f35be6aa7788b15f1f42e1ab81f3
#
_cell.length_a   1.000
_cell.length_b   1.000
_cell.length_c   1.000
_cell.angle_alpha   90.00
_cell.angle_beta   90.00
_cell.angle_gamma   90.00
#
_symmetry.space_group_name_H-M   'P 1'
#
loop_
_entity.id
_entity.type
_entity.pdbx_description
1 polymer ?
#
loop_
_entity_poly.entity_id
_entity_poly.type
_entity_poly.pdbx_seq_one_letter_code
_entity_poly.pdbx_strand_id
1 'polypeptide(L)'
;MLGKMKRHKISREEKRAILAEFTLMDDIFMRVVLQDIKCTEYILKVLMEKKIKVKEQHLQMDLKNLQGRSLLLDCLCEDEDGKLYNIEMQNDLEGASPKRARYHASLLDMHSLDAGEKFTQLPESYVIFIVKKDILNLQKQIYYVDRRIRDSEEYFLDGSHIIYLNTEITEENAFGDLVRDFQRKNPQEMHSAVLARRVKELKESSMERKGGTAMNMALEKLLAVGREEGREEGREEGESRTAQLMGVLAEQGRLEDIKKASLDQEFRKQLLRELNL
;
A
#
# COMPACT_ATOMS: atom_id res chain seq x y z
N MET A 1 8.85 1.44 -39.49
CA MET A 1 8.53 2.82 -39.00
C MET A 1 7.77 2.69 -37.70
N LEU A 2 8.43 2.78 -36.57
CA LEU A 2 7.79 2.75 -35.25
C LEU A 2 7.14 4.11 -34.98
N GLY A 3 5.80 4.17 -35.03
CA GLY A 3 5.06 5.36 -34.75
C GLY A 3 5.31 5.79 -33.29
N LYS A 4 5.86 7.01 -33.11
CA LYS A 4 5.94 7.67 -31.80
C LYS A 4 4.53 7.81 -31.24
N MET A 5 4.15 6.93 -30.30
CA MET A 5 2.95 7.13 -29.50
C MET A 5 3.08 8.49 -28.79
N LYS A 6 2.25 9.44 -29.20
CA LYS A 6 2.12 10.75 -28.52
C LYS A 6 1.72 10.47 -27.07
N ARG A 7 2.61 10.77 -26.12
CA ARG A 7 2.25 10.81 -24.69
C ARG A 7 1.10 11.79 -24.54
N HIS A 8 -0.07 11.28 -24.27
CA HIS A 8 -1.25 12.10 -23.98
C HIS A 8 -0.98 12.84 -22.66
N LYS A 9 -0.72 14.15 -22.74
CA LYS A 9 -0.59 14.98 -21.52
C LYS A 9 -1.97 15.12 -20.92
N ILE A 10 -2.15 14.58 -19.69
CA ILE A 10 -3.38 14.76 -18.92
C ILE A 10 -3.60 16.25 -18.71
N SER A 11 -4.82 16.71 -18.99
CA SER A 11 -5.23 18.08 -18.77
C SER A 11 -5.25 18.41 -17.26
N ARG A 12 -5.26 19.69 -16.90
CA ARG A 12 -5.38 20.12 -15.51
C ARG A 12 -6.72 19.66 -14.89
N GLU A 13 -7.77 19.69 -15.67
CA GLU A 13 -9.12 19.29 -15.26
C GLU A 13 -9.19 17.80 -14.97
N GLU A 14 -8.60 16.97 -15.83
CA GLU A 14 -8.50 15.53 -15.62
C GLU A 14 -7.67 15.20 -14.37
N LYS A 15 -6.52 15.86 -14.16
CA LYS A 15 -5.71 15.69 -12.95
C LYS A 15 -6.52 16.03 -11.68
N ARG A 16 -7.29 17.11 -11.73
CA ARG A 16 -8.14 17.54 -10.62
C ARG A 16 -9.24 16.54 -10.32
N ALA A 17 -9.90 16.03 -11.34
CA ALA A 17 -10.94 15.03 -11.20
C ALA A 17 -10.38 13.74 -10.57
N ILE A 18 -9.23 13.28 -11.03
CA ILE A 18 -8.55 12.10 -10.49
C ILE A 18 -8.18 12.31 -9.01
N LEU A 19 -7.55 13.46 -8.69
CA LEU A 19 -7.16 13.78 -7.30
C LEU A 19 -8.35 13.93 -6.35
N ALA A 20 -9.48 14.43 -6.84
CA ALA A 20 -10.70 14.56 -6.03
C ALA A 20 -11.19 13.19 -5.53
N GLU A 21 -10.99 12.14 -6.32
CA GLU A 21 -11.43 10.78 -5.99
C GLU A 21 -10.52 10.06 -4.99
N PHE A 22 -9.23 10.47 -4.87
CA PHE A 22 -8.30 9.81 -3.96
C PHE A 22 -8.69 9.96 -2.49
N THR A 23 -8.48 8.88 -1.77
CA THR A 23 -8.60 8.76 -0.31
C THR A 23 -7.23 8.39 0.28
N LEU A 24 -7.10 8.41 1.60
CA LEU A 24 -5.88 7.93 2.25
C LEU A 24 -5.73 6.39 2.18
N MET A 25 -6.75 5.68 1.68
CA MET A 25 -6.67 4.24 1.40
C MET A 25 -5.97 3.95 0.06
N ASP A 26 -5.76 4.96 -0.77
CA ASP A 26 -4.96 4.82 -1.98
C ASP A 26 -3.47 4.88 -1.61
N ASP A 27 -2.77 3.78 -1.77
CA ASP A 27 -1.36 3.60 -1.42
C ASP A 27 -0.47 4.75 -1.93
N ILE A 28 -0.62 5.10 -3.20
CA ILE A 28 0.11 6.18 -3.84
C ILE A 28 -0.19 7.53 -3.18
N PHE A 29 -1.46 7.82 -2.87
CA PHE A 29 -1.84 9.08 -2.24
C PHE A 29 -1.37 9.15 -0.79
N MET A 30 -1.48 8.06 -0.03
CA MET A 30 -0.99 7.96 1.33
C MET A 30 0.51 8.24 1.41
N ARG A 31 1.32 7.66 0.51
CA ARG A 31 2.78 7.93 0.46
C ARG A 31 3.10 9.42 0.29
N VAL A 32 2.31 10.16 -0.49
CA VAL A 32 2.50 11.62 -0.64
C VAL A 32 2.04 12.37 0.60
N VAL A 33 0.98 11.91 1.26
CA VAL A 33 0.52 12.50 2.53
C VAL A 33 1.58 12.31 3.61
N LEU A 34 2.17 11.13 3.72
CA LEU A 34 3.22 10.81 4.68
C LEU A 34 4.55 11.53 4.44
N GLN A 35 4.73 12.26 3.33
CA GLN A 35 5.86 13.20 3.21
C GLN A 35 5.84 14.32 4.26
N ASP A 36 4.68 14.63 4.83
CA ASP A 36 4.58 15.47 6.01
C ASP A 36 4.67 14.60 7.27
N ILE A 37 5.82 14.64 7.93
CA ILE A 37 6.10 13.89 9.18
C ILE A 37 4.97 14.06 10.22
N LYS A 38 4.32 15.23 10.27
CA LYS A 38 3.20 15.45 11.19
C LYS A 38 2.01 14.52 10.93
N CYS A 39 1.81 14.09 9.69
CA CYS A 39 0.78 13.09 9.37
C CYS A 39 1.17 11.72 9.92
N THR A 40 2.43 11.32 9.77
CA THR A 40 2.97 10.08 10.35
C THR A 40 2.89 10.11 11.89
N GLU A 41 3.35 11.20 12.51
CA GLU A 41 3.25 11.38 13.97
C GLU A 41 1.80 11.29 14.48
N TYR A 42 0.84 11.86 13.71
CA TYR A 42 -0.57 11.78 14.08
C TYR A 42 -1.11 10.35 14.00
N ILE A 43 -0.83 9.64 12.91
CA ILE A 43 -1.24 8.24 12.74
C ILE A 43 -0.65 7.37 13.85
N LEU A 44 0.66 7.47 14.09
CA LEU A 44 1.34 6.75 15.16
C LEU A 44 0.78 7.11 16.54
N LYS A 45 0.48 8.39 16.81
CA LYS A 45 -0.15 8.81 18.06
C LYS A 45 -1.46 8.08 18.32
N VAL A 46 -2.29 7.91 17.29
CA VAL A 46 -3.58 7.21 17.43
C VAL A 46 -3.33 5.73 17.65
N LEU A 47 -2.51 5.08 16.79
CA LEU A 47 -2.27 3.63 16.83
C LEU A 47 -1.55 3.18 18.10
N MET A 48 -0.64 4.00 18.62
CA MET A 48 0.15 3.69 19.82
C MET A 48 -0.47 4.26 21.11
N GLU A 49 -1.58 4.97 21.01
CA GLU A 49 -2.25 5.67 22.12
C GLU A 49 -1.31 6.58 22.93
N LYS A 50 -0.20 6.99 22.36
CA LYS A 50 0.79 7.87 22.97
C LYS A 50 1.41 8.80 21.94
N LYS A 51 1.95 9.92 22.41
CA LYS A 51 2.66 10.84 21.54
C LYS A 51 3.98 10.24 21.07
N ILE A 52 4.14 10.13 19.76
CA ILE A 52 5.37 9.72 19.09
C ILE A 52 5.98 10.93 18.41
N LYS A 53 7.28 11.09 18.56
CA LYS A 53 8.10 12.07 17.85
C LYS A 53 8.99 11.34 16.86
N VAL A 54 8.76 11.59 15.58
CA VAL A 54 9.55 11.01 14.51
C VAL A 54 10.85 11.79 14.34
N LYS A 55 11.98 11.12 14.51
CA LYS A 55 13.33 11.66 14.32
C LYS A 55 13.75 11.57 12.86
N GLU A 56 13.50 10.42 12.22
CA GLU A 56 13.86 10.13 10.84
C GLU A 56 12.75 9.35 10.16
N GLN A 57 12.57 9.58 8.84
CA GLN A 57 11.54 8.91 8.04
C GLN A 57 12.03 8.67 6.63
N HIS A 58 11.83 7.46 6.15
CA HIS A 58 12.11 7.02 4.79
C HIS A 58 10.83 6.52 4.12
N LEU A 59 10.54 7.05 2.94
CA LEU A 59 9.42 6.58 2.11
C LEU A 59 9.97 5.74 0.95
N GLN A 60 9.31 4.65 0.62
CA GLN A 60 9.73 3.71 -0.43
C GLN A 60 11.16 3.19 -0.21
N MET A 61 11.45 2.75 1.00
CA MET A 61 12.75 2.17 1.33
C MET A 61 12.84 0.73 0.80
N ASP A 62 13.79 0.50 -0.12
CA ASP A 62 14.07 -0.84 -0.64
C ASP A 62 15.02 -1.60 0.30
N LEU A 63 14.47 -2.56 1.03
CA LEU A 63 15.25 -3.48 1.86
C LEU A 63 15.62 -4.73 1.04
N LYS A 64 16.90 -4.82 0.65
CA LYS A 64 17.38 -5.93 -0.15
C LYS A 64 17.76 -7.14 0.69
N ASN A 65 17.25 -8.29 0.30
CA ASN A 65 17.71 -9.56 0.82
C ASN A 65 18.85 -10.10 -0.09
N LEU A 66 19.90 -10.66 0.49
CA LEU A 66 21.00 -11.31 -0.22
C LEU A 66 20.54 -12.46 -1.15
N GLN A 67 19.36 -13.04 -0.90
CA GLN A 67 18.75 -14.11 -1.68
C GLN A 67 17.79 -13.63 -2.77
N GLY A 68 17.67 -12.32 -3.00
CA GLY A 68 16.96 -11.73 -4.14
C GLY A 68 15.49 -11.33 -3.91
N ARG A 69 14.87 -11.63 -2.75
CA ARG A 69 13.53 -11.14 -2.43
C ARG A 69 13.60 -9.89 -1.57
N SER A 70 13.56 -8.72 -2.20
CA SER A 70 13.48 -7.43 -1.52
C SER A 70 12.06 -7.10 -1.08
N LEU A 71 11.95 -6.15 -0.14
CA LEU A 71 10.71 -5.46 0.20
C LEU A 71 10.87 -3.98 -0.07
N LEU A 72 9.88 -3.39 -0.69
CA LEU A 72 9.72 -1.95 -0.75
C LEU A 72 8.79 -1.55 0.40
N LEU A 73 9.35 -0.89 1.42
CA LEU A 73 8.57 -0.40 2.56
C LEU A 73 7.91 0.93 2.21
N ASP A 74 6.61 1.05 2.50
CA ASP A 74 5.87 2.27 2.18
C ASP A 74 6.36 3.46 3.01
N CYS A 75 6.44 3.29 4.34
CA CYS A 75 6.94 4.30 5.25
C CYS A 75 7.65 3.64 6.43
N LEU A 76 8.96 3.78 6.51
CA LEU A 76 9.76 3.42 7.67
C LEU A 76 10.16 4.69 8.42
N CYS A 77 9.92 4.74 9.72
CA CYS A 77 10.37 5.84 10.57
C CYS A 77 10.97 5.36 11.89
N GLU A 78 11.88 6.17 12.42
CA GLU A 78 12.53 6.02 13.72
C GLU A 78 12.07 7.16 14.63
N ASP A 79 11.74 6.86 15.89
CA ASP A 79 11.40 7.87 16.89
C ASP A 79 12.64 8.34 17.68
N GLU A 80 12.44 9.29 18.59
CA GLU A 80 13.52 9.83 19.45
C GLU A 80 14.11 8.79 20.41
N ASP A 81 13.37 7.70 20.68
CA ASP A 81 13.82 6.57 21.53
C ASP A 81 14.51 5.46 20.70
N GLY A 82 14.67 5.63 19.40
CA GLY A 82 15.28 4.67 18.47
C GLY A 82 14.38 3.51 18.09
N LYS A 83 13.08 3.59 18.34
CA LYS A 83 12.12 2.56 17.93
C LYS A 83 11.75 2.72 16.46
N LEU A 84 11.57 1.59 15.77
CA LEU A 84 11.25 1.55 14.36
C LEU A 84 9.76 1.28 14.13
N TYR A 85 9.18 2.03 13.21
CA TYR A 85 7.78 1.88 12.79
C TYR A 85 7.72 1.76 11.28
N ASN A 86 7.30 0.60 10.79
CA ASN A 86 7.01 0.38 9.37
C ASN A 86 5.51 0.42 9.13
N ILE A 87 5.02 1.43 8.42
CA ILE A 87 3.60 1.60 8.09
C ILE A 87 3.38 1.16 6.64
N GLU A 88 2.48 0.20 6.45
CA GLU A 88 2.13 -0.40 5.17
C GLU A 88 0.63 -0.25 4.90
N MET A 89 0.27 0.16 3.67
CA MET A 89 -1.11 0.17 3.19
C MET A 89 -1.37 -1.07 2.37
N GLN A 90 -2.38 -1.88 2.73
CA GLN A 90 -2.68 -3.11 2.02
C GLN A 90 -4.19 -3.25 1.73
N ASN A 91 -4.53 -3.23 0.44
CA ASN A 91 -5.90 -3.33 -0.03
C ASN A 91 -6.36 -4.78 -0.25
N ASP A 92 -5.42 -5.73 -0.34
CA ASP A 92 -5.72 -7.15 -0.48
C ASP A 92 -5.27 -7.98 0.74
N LEU A 93 -5.87 -9.18 0.89
CA LEU A 93 -5.62 -10.07 2.03
C LEU A 93 -4.21 -10.70 2.00
N GLU A 94 -3.69 -11.03 0.81
CA GLU A 94 -2.37 -11.67 0.69
C GLU A 94 -1.26 -10.70 1.05
N GLY A 95 -1.46 -9.42 0.71
CA GLY A 95 -0.53 -8.33 0.99
C GLY A 95 -0.27 -8.08 2.48
N ALA A 96 -1.17 -8.49 3.38
CA ALA A 96 -1.03 -8.30 4.82
C ALA A 96 -1.03 -9.61 5.62
N SER A 97 -0.73 -10.74 4.99
CA SER A 97 -0.76 -12.03 5.68
C SER A 97 0.21 -12.08 6.87
N PRO A 98 -0.11 -12.87 7.95
CA PRO A 98 0.77 -13.00 9.11
C PRO A 98 2.20 -13.44 8.78
N LYS A 99 2.37 -14.25 7.72
CA LYS A 99 3.71 -14.66 7.25
C LYS A 99 4.47 -13.49 6.63
N ARG A 100 3.77 -12.61 5.90
CA ARG A 100 4.39 -11.41 5.33
C ARG A 100 4.76 -10.41 6.43
N ALA A 101 3.91 -10.21 7.42
CA ALA A 101 4.22 -9.36 8.58
C ALA A 101 5.47 -9.84 9.32
N ARG A 102 5.59 -11.15 9.56
CA ARG A 102 6.80 -11.75 10.13
C ARG A 102 8.03 -11.52 9.24
N TYR A 103 7.88 -11.59 7.92
CA TYR A 103 8.97 -11.36 6.99
C TYR A 103 9.44 -9.90 7.01
N HIS A 104 8.51 -8.93 7.09
CA HIS A 104 8.84 -7.52 7.28
C HIS A 104 9.64 -7.30 8.57
N ALA A 105 9.18 -7.84 9.70
CA ALA A 105 9.89 -7.74 10.98
C ALA A 105 11.31 -8.30 10.87
N SER A 106 11.48 -9.49 10.27
CA SER A 106 12.80 -10.12 10.10
C SER A 106 13.74 -9.30 9.22
N LEU A 107 13.22 -8.62 8.20
CA LEU A 107 14.05 -7.75 7.35
C LEU A 107 14.44 -6.45 8.08
N LEU A 108 13.54 -5.88 8.87
CA LEU A 108 13.88 -4.74 9.73
C LEU A 108 15.01 -5.11 10.67
N ASP A 109 14.91 -6.22 11.37
CA ASP A 109 15.98 -6.71 12.28
C ASP A 109 17.30 -6.91 11.55
N MET A 110 17.27 -7.53 10.36
CA MET A 110 18.46 -7.80 9.56
C MET A 110 19.17 -6.51 9.10
N HIS A 111 18.41 -5.45 8.87
CA HIS A 111 18.95 -4.15 8.44
C HIS A 111 19.23 -3.17 9.59
N SER A 112 18.94 -3.58 10.83
CA SER A 112 19.14 -2.74 12.03
C SER A 112 20.43 -3.04 12.77
N LEU A 113 21.16 -4.10 12.41
CA LEU A 113 22.45 -4.45 13.03
C LEU A 113 23.54 -4.59 11.99
N ASP A 114 24.67 -4.00 12.28
CA ASP A 114 25.90 -4.22 11.53
C ASP A 114 26.64 -5.50 11.98
N ALA A 115 27.55 -5.97 11.14
CA ALA A 115 28.34 -7.16 11.42
C ALA A 115 29.18 -6.96 12.70
N GLY A 116 28.97 -7.82 13.69
CA GLY A 116 29.68 -7.80 14.98
C GLY A 116 28.94 -7.07 16.11
N GLU A 117 27.83 -6.42 15.84
CA GLU A 117 26.96 -5.84 16.86
C GLU A 117 26.23 -6.93 17.67
N LYS A 118 25.86 -6.60 18.90
CA LYS A 118 25.16 -7.53 19.79
C LYS A 118 23.66 -7.52 19.49
N PHE A 119 23.01 -8.68 19.51
CA PHE A 119 21.55 -8.80 19.33
C PHE A 119 20.75 -7.99 20.36
N THR A 120 21.32 -7.68 21.51
CA THR A 120 20.70 -6.80 22.52
C THR A 120 20.57 -5.34 22.07
N GLN A 121 21.18 -4.97 20.94
CA GLN A 121 21.10 -3.64 20.33
C GLN A 121 20.00 -3.54 19.27
N LEU A 122 19.30 -4.66 18.97
CA LEU A 122 18.12 -4.61 18.10
C LEU A 122 17.10 -3.62 18.65
N PRO A 123 16.64 -2.67 17.82
CA PRO A 123 15.61 -1.73 18.24
C PRO A 123 14.25 -2.42 18.44
N GLU A 124 13.44 -1.88 19.31
CA GLU A 124 12.03 -2.24 19.37
C GLU A 124 11.36 -1.84 18.04
N SER A 125 10.66 -2.77 17.39
CA SER A 125 10.13 -2.58 16.04
C SER A 125 8.64 -2.90 15.95
N TYR A 126 7.94 -2.09 15.15
CA TYR A 126 6.51 -2.19 14.90
C TYR A 126 6.24 -2.31 13.40
N VAL A 127 5.68 -3.43 12.96
CA VAL A 127 5.15 -3.60 11.60
C VAL A 127 3.66 -3.33 11.64
N ILE A 128 3.23 -2.23 11.01
CA ILE A 128 1.87 -1.71 11.08
C ILE A 128 1.22 -1.86 9.70
N PHE A 129 0.20 -2.71 9.62
CA PHE A 129 -0.61 -2.85 8.42
C PHE A 129 -1.94 -2.10 8.59
N ILE A 130 -2.22 -1.18 7.69
CA ILE A 130 -3.53 -0.57 7.52
C ILE A 130 -4.24 -1.34 6.41
N VAL A 131 -5.26 -2.11 6.76
CA VAL A 131 -5.87 -3.10 5.87
C VAL A 131 -7.33 -2.78 5.57
N LYS A 132 -7.73 -3.02 4.32
CA LYS A 132 -9.11 -2.80 3.88
C LYS A 132 -10.09 -3.87 4.37
N LYS A 133 -9.59 -5.06 4.71
CA LYS A 133 -10.41 -6.20 5.14
C LYS A 133 -9.83 -6.84 6.39
N ASP A 134 -10.67 -7.47 7.19
CA ASP A 134 -10.25 -8.18 8.39
C ASP A 134 -9.43 -9.44 8.05
N ILE A 135 -8.10 -9.32 8.16
CA ILE A 135 -7.15 -10.41 7.87
C ILE A 135 -7.27 -11.57 8.86
N LEU A 136 -7.61 -11.28 10.10
CA LEU A 136 -7.64 -12.27 11.17
C LEU A 136 -9.04 -12.85 11.42
N ASN A 137 -10.08 -12.29 10.80
CA ASN A 137 -11.48 -12.69 10.94
C ASN A 137 -11.99 -12.74 12.39
N LEU A 138 -11.46 -11.86 13.27
CA LEU A 138 -11.84 -11.76 14.68
C LEU A 138 -12.76 -10.57 14.95
N GLN A 139 -13.16 -9.84 13.89
CA GLN A 139 -14.12 -8.71 13.95
C GLN A 139 -13.71 -7.60 14.94
N LYS A 140 -12.40 -7.28 14.97
CA LYS A 140 -11.87 -6.16 15.76
C LYS A 140 -11.32 -5.07 14.82
N GLN A 141 -11.44 -3.83 15.25
CA GLN A 141 -10.96 -2.67 14.53
C GLN A 141 -9.42 -2.60 14.53
N ILE A 142 -8.80 -2.99 15.65
CA ILE A 142 -7.34 -3.02 15.77
C ILE A 142 -6.87 -4.32 16.43
N TYR A 143 -5.75 -4.83 15.96
CA TYR A 143 -5.10 -6.00 16.53
C TYR A 143 -3.67 -5.64 16.90
N TYR A 144 -3.30 -5.90 18.17
CA TYR A 144 -1.92 -5.90 18.63
C TYR A 144 -1.46 -7.35 18.75
N VAL A 145 -0.38 -7.69 18.05
CA VAL A 145 0.11 -9.07 17.96
C VAL A 145 1.52 -9.13 18.53
N ASP A 146 1.63 -9.83 19.66
CA ASP A 146 2.87 -10.07 20.38
C ASP A 146 3.09 -11.57 20.59
N ARG A 147 4.34 -11.96 20.81
CA ARG A 147 4.68 -13.34 21.12
C ARG A 147 4.45 -13.63 22.60
N ARG A 148 3.88 -14.81 22.88
CA ARG A 148 3.67 -15.32 24.25
C ARG A 148 4.43 -16.62 24.46
N ILE A 149 4.86 -16.84 25.73
CA ILE A 149 5.42 -18.11 26.16
C ILE A 149 4.27 -19.07 26.38
N ARG A 150 4.28 -20.23 25.66
CA ARG A 150 3.11 -21.14 25.61
C ARG A 150 2.67 -21.66 26.98
N ASP A 151 3.62 -21.99 27.83
CA ASP A 151 3.39 -22.64 29.11
C ASP A 151 3.33 -21.65 30.29
N SER A 152 3.26 -20.36 29.99
CA SER A 152 3.07 -19.28 30.96
C SER A 152 2.09 -18.24 30.37
N GLU A 153 1.55 -17.37 31.23
CA GLU A 153 0.73 -16.24 30.79
C GLU A 153 1.57 -15.03 30.34
N GLU A 154 2.90 -15.16 30.35
CA GLU A 154 3.83 -14.06 30.12
C GLU A 154 4.11 -13.83 28.64
N TYR A 155 4.41 -12.58 28.29
CA TYR A 155 4.89 -12.20 26.97
C TYR A 155 6.37 -12.53 26.81
N PHE A 156 6.81 -12.82 25.59
CA PHE A 156 8.20 -13.14 25.28
C PHE A 156 9.14 -11.93 25.34
N LEU A 157 8.57 -10.71 25.19
CA LEU A 157 9.27 -9.41 25.32
C LEU A 157 10.51 -9.28 24.42
N ASP A 158 10.40 -9.72 23.18
CA ASP A 158 11.52 -9.65 22.21
C ASP A 158 11.58 -8.31 21.45
N GLY A 159 10.66 -7.37 21.74
CA GLY A 159 10.63 -6.04 21.13
C GLY A 159 10.17 -6.01 19.67
N SER A 160 9.57 -7.10 19.15
CA SER A 160 9.04 -7.17 17.80
C SER A 160 7.51 -7.28 17.83
N HIS A 161 6.82 -6.27 17.30
CA HIS A 161 5.39 -6.09 17.38
C HIS A 161 4.76 -6.00 16.00
N ILE A 162 3.51 -6.50 15.86
CA ILE A 162 2.73 -6.33 14.63
C ILE A 162 1.39 -5.70 15.01
N ILE A 163 0.97 -4.68 14.25
CA ILE A 163 -0.31 -4.00 14.43
C ILE A 163 -1.10 -4.11 13.13
N TYR A 164 -2.38 -4.49 13.22
CA TYR A 164 -3.31 -4.39 12.12
C TYR A 164 -4.41 -3.40 12.46
N LEU A 165 -4.54 -2.33 11.68
CA LEU A 165 -5.72 -1.47 11.68
C LEU A 165 -6.67 -1.93 10.59
N ASN A 166 -7.79 -2.51 10.98
CA ASN A 166 -8.83 -2.97 10.07
C ASN A 166 -9.78 -1.82 9.75
N THR A 167 -9.78 -1.36 8.51
CA THR A 167 -10.62 -0.24 8.07
C THR A 167 -12.03 -0.65 7.62
N GLU A 168 -12.37 -1.94 7.66
CA GLU A 168 -13.73 -2.43 7.43
C GLU A 168 -14.65 -2.15 8.63
N ILE A 169 -14.07 -2.09 9.84
CA ILE A 169 -14.79 -1.86 11.09
C ILE A 169 -14.55 -0.44 11.57
N THR A 170 -15.62 0.26 11.89
CA THR A 170 -15.58 1.63 12.40
C THR A 170 -16.35 1.72 13.73
N GLU A 171 -15.64 1.98 14.80
CA GLU A 171 -16.19 2.19 16.13
C GLU A 171 -16.23 3.68 16.49
N GLU A 172 -16.94 4.05 17.55
CA GLU A 172 -17.00 5.43 18.08
C GLU A 172 -15.84 5.69 19.03
N ASN A 173 -14.62 5.72 18.49
CA ASN A 173 -13.37 5.97 19.20
C ASN A 173 -12.33 6.62 18.29
N ALA A 174 -11.13 6.93 18.80
CA ALA A 174 -10.06 7.57 18.05
C ALA A 174 -9.58 6.74 16.83
N PHE A 175 -9.62 5.42 16.92
CA PHE A 175 -9.29 4.53 15.78
C PHE A 175 -10.37 4.63 14.70
N GLY A 176 -11.65 4.69 15.08
CA GLY A 176 -12.76 4.86 14.14
C GLY A 176 -12.73 6.22 13.46
N ASP A 177 -12.34 7.28 14.16
CA ASP A 177 -12.13 8.59 13.55
C ASP A 177 -11.00 8.54 12.50
N LEU A 178 -9.89 7.87 12.84
CA LEU A 178 -8.78 7.66 11.90
C LEU A 178 -9.21 6.84 10.68
N VAL A 179 -9.98 5.77 10.86
CA VAL A 179 -10.52 4.95 9.78
C VAL A 179 -11.45 5.77 8.89
N ARG A 180 -12.35 6.56 9.47
CA ARG A 180 -13.21 7.48 8.73
C ARG A 180 -12.40 8.46 7.91
N ASP A 181 -11.35 9.05 8.48
CA ASP A 181 -10.45 9.97 7.79
C ASP A 181 -9.76 9.30 6.60
N PHE A 182 -9.35 8.03 6.73
CA PHE A 182 -8.74 7.28 5.64
C PHE A 182 -9.68 7.05 4.45
N GLN A 183 -10.98 6.95 4.70
CA GLN A 183 -12.02 6.70 3.68
C GLN A 183 -12.60 7.99 3.08
N ARG A 184 -12.35 9.17 3.69
CA ARG A 184 -12.91 10.44 3.25
C ARG A 184 -12.18 11.00 2.03
N LYS A 185 -12.95 11.37 1.01
CA LYS A 185 -12.47 12.12 -0.15
C LYS A 185 -12.35 13.61 0.12
N ASN A 186 -13.30 14.15 0.91
CA ASN A 186 -13.38 15.56 1.22
C ASN A 186 -12.62 15.88 2.52
N PRO A 187 -11.55 16.69 2.48
CA PRO A 187 -10.80 17.04 3.67
C PRO A 187 -11.61 17.83 4.71
N GLN A 188 -12.70 18.49 4.33
CA GLN A 188 -13.58 19.23 5.26
C GLN A 188 -14.40 18.28 6.15
N GLU A 189 -14.52 17.02 5.80
CA GLU A 189 -15.26 15.99 6.55
C GLU A 189 -14.34 15.16 7.45
N MET A 190 -13.03 15.40 7.42
CA MET A 190 -12.05 14.69 8.24
C MET A 190 -12.06 15.20 9.69
N HIS A 191 -11.88 14.28 10.64
CA HIS A 191 -11.78 14.56 12.07
C HIS A 191 -10.40 15.15 12.43
N SER A 192 -9.35 14.65 11.79
CA SER A 192 -7.99 15.12 12.01
C SER A 192 -7.69 16.40 11.26
N ALA A 193 -7.49 17.50 11.99
CA ALA A 193 -7.04 18.75 11.38
C ALA A 193 -5.67 18.62 10.67
N VAL A 194 -4.80 17.71 11.12
CA VAL A 194 -3.48 17.47 10.52
C VAL A 194 -3.63 16.81 9.15
N LEU A 195 -4.38 15.70 9.09
CA LEU A 195 -4.62 14.99 7.83
C LEU A 195 -5.45 15.84 6.87
N ALA A 196 -6.54 16.48 7.38
CA ALA A 196 -7.39 17.36 6.59
C ALA A 196 -6.61 18.49 5.90
N ARG A 197 -5.74 19.17 6.67
CA ARG A 197 -4.87 20.23 6.13
C ARG A 197 -4.00 19.68 5.01
N ARG A 198 -3.31 18.55 5.24
CA ARG A 198 -2.39 17.98 4.26
C ARG A 198 -3.11 17.51 2.99
N VAL A 199 -4.24 16.80 3.14
CA VAL A 199 -5.07 16.37 2.01
C VAL A 199 -5.59 17.57 1.22
N LYS A 200 -6.04 18.63 1.89
CA LYS A 200 -6.48 19.87 1.26
C LYS A 200 -5.35 20.52 0.45
N GLU A 201 -4.18 20.70 1.07
CA GLU A 201 -2.99 21.25 0.40
C GLU A 201 -2.64 20.46 -0.87
N LEU A 202 -2.68 19.13 -0.81
CA LEU A 202 -2.38 18.26 -1.95
C LEU A 202 -3.41 18.40 -3.07
N LYS A 203 -4.69 18.38 -2.73
CA LYS A 203 -5.78 18.51 -3.70
C LYS A 203 -5.88 19.90 -4.32
N GLU A 204 -5.54 20.96 -3.58
CA GLU A 204 -5.58 22.36 -4.04
C GLU A 204 -4.27 22.81 -4.73
N SER A 205 -3.09 22.38 -4.27
CA SER A 205 -1.79 22.82 -4.83
C SER A 205 -1.57 22.37 -6.28
N SER A 206 -2.31 21.37 -6.73
CA SER A 206 -2.35 21.00 -8.16
C SER A 206 -2.99 22.09 -9.04
N MET A 207 -3.62 23.12 -8.42
CA MET A 207 -4.37 24.17 -9.12
C MET A 207 -3.56 25.42 -9.42
N GLU A 208 -2.60 25.83 -8.58
CA GLU A 208 -2.14 27.22 -8.56
C GLU A 208 -0.77 27.50 -9.20
N ARG A 209 0.07 26.52 -9.53
CA ARG A 209 1.44 26.81 -9.96
C ARG A 209 1.80 26.36 -11.39
N LYS A 210 2.06 27.32 -12.25
CA LYS A 210 2.87 27.17 -13.46
C LYS A 210 4.31 26.93 -13.01
N GLY A 211 4.82 25.71 -13.23
CA GLY A 211 6.23 25.37 -13.06
C GLY A 211 6.54 24.48 -11.87
N GLY A 212 7.05 23.34 -12.20
CA GLY A 212 7.84 22.34 -11.48
C GLY A 212 8.08 22.50 -9.98
N THR A 213 7.07 22.37 -9.16
CA THR A 213 7.30 22.08 -7.75
C THR A 213 7.46 20.56 -7.58
N ALA A 214 8.28 20.14 -6.61
CA ALA A 214 8.49 18.71 -6.27
C ALA A 214 7.17 17.94 -6.16
N MET A 215 6.08 18.60 -5.74
CA MET A 215 4.73 18.07 -5.67
C MET A 215 4.13 17.71 -7.03
N ASN A 216 4.25 18.58 -8.06
CA ASN A 216 3.75 18.25 -9.41
C ASN A 216 4.57 17.11 -10.03
N MET A 217 5.88 17.05 -9.74
CA MET A 217 6.74 15.96 -10.19
C MET A 217 6.40 14.65 -9.46
N ALA A 218 6.13 14.69 -8.16
CA ALA A 218 5.69 13.54 -7.39
C ALA A 218 4.34 13.02 -7.91
N LEU A 219 3.38 13.91 -8.15
CA LEU A 219 2.07 13.55 -8.70
C LEU A 219 2.16 13.00 -10.13
N GLU A 220 2.99 13.59 -11.00
CA GLU A 220 3.21 13.05 -12.36
C GLU A 220 3.92 11.70 -12.33
N LYS A 221 4.86 11.51 -11.40
CA LYS A 221 5.50 10.23 -11.15
C LYS A 221 4.51 9.19 -10.64
N LEU A 222 3.64 9.58 -9.73
CA LEU A 222 2.53 8.82 -9.19
C LEU A 222 1.55 8.34 -10.27
N LEU A 223 1.07 9.27 -11.08
CA LEU A 223 0.16 8.95 -12.18
C LEU A 223 0.85 8.09 -13.27
N ALA A 224 2.16 8.22 -13.42
CA ALA A 224 2.94 7.38 -14.33
C ALA A 224 3.12 5.96 -13.77
N VAL A 225 3.40 5.83 -12.47
CA VAL A 225 3.51 4.53 -11.77
C VAL A 225 2.16 3.81 -11.79
N GLY A 226 1.08 4.45 -11.33
CA GLY A 226 -0.25 3.83 -11.31
C GLY A 226 -0.77 3.44 -12.70
N ARG A 227 -0.32 4.14 -13.78
CA ARG A 227 -0.61 3.71 -15.16
C ARG A 227 0.20 2.50 -15.59
N GLU A 228 1.45 2.42 -15.17
CA GLU A 228 2.31 1.28 -15.48
C GLU A 228 1.85 0.05 -14.70
N GLU A 229 1.53 0.20 -13.41
CA GLU A 229 0.95 -0.86 -12.58
C GLU A 229 -0.39 -1.34 -13.16
N GLY A 230 -1.34 -0.43 -13.45
CA GLY A 230 -2.62 -0.80 -14.07
C GLY A 230 -2.47 -1.38 -15.48
N ARG A 231 -1.39 -1.06 -16.20
CA ARG A 231 -1.07 -1.70 -17.48
C ARG A 231 -0.50 -3.10 -17.30
N GLU A 232 0.34 -3.29 -16.28
CA GLU A 232 0.91 -4.59 -15.92
C GLU A 232 -0.18 -5.53 -15.40
N GLU A 233 -1.01 -5.06 -14.46
CA GLU A 233 -2.18 -5.81 -13.97
C GLU A 233 -3.13 -6.18 -15.10
N GLY A 234 -3.47 -5.23 -15.98
CA GLY A 234 -4.32 -5.49 -17.14
C GLY A 234 -3.69 -6.46 -18.15
N ARG A 235 -2.35 -6.51 -18.24
CA ARG A 235 -1.62 -7.49 -19.04
C ARG A 235 -1.70 -8.88 -18.42
N GLU A 236 -1.42 -8.99 -17.12
CA GLU A 236 -1.47 -10.25 -16.38
C GLU A 236 -2.89 -10.84 -16.37
N GLU A 237 -3.90 -9.98 -16.12
CA GLU A 237 -5.31 -10.39 -16.20
C GLU A 237 -5.68 -10.86 -17.60
N GLY A 238 -5.23 -10.15 -18.63
CA GLY A 238 -5.44 -10.53 -20.03
C GLY A 238 -4.74 -11.85 -20.42
N GLU A 239 -3.54 -12.10 -19.92
CA GLU A 239 -2.81 -13.34 -20.11
C GLU A 239 -3.52 -14.51 -19.39
N SER A 240 -3.98 -14.31 -18.14
CA SER A 240 -4.73 -15.29 -17.36
C SER A 240 -6.05 -15.66 -18.06
N ARG A 241 -6.83 -14.68 -18.49
CA ARG A 241 -8.10 -14.92 -19.24
C ARG A 241 -7.84 -15.63 -20.56
N THR A 242 -6.75 -15.31 -21.25
CA THR A 242 -6.36 -16.02 -22.49
C THR A 242 -5.99 -17.46 -22.20
N ALA A 243 -5.24 -17.73 -21.12
CA ALA A 243 -4.91 -19.11 -20.74
C ALA A 243 -6.15 -19.93 -20.38
N GLN A 244 -7.10 -19.34 -19.63
CA GLN A 244 -8.38 -19.98 -19.34
C GLN A 244 -9.18 -20.30 -20.61
N LEU A 245 -9.27 -19.35 -21.55
CA LEU A 245 -9.92 -19.56 -22.84
C LEU A 245 -9.31 -20.75 -23.59
N MET A 246 -7.97 -20.80 -23.69
CA MET A 246 -7.27 -21.88 -24.36
C MET A 246 -7.54 -23.24 -23.70
N GLY A 247 -7.61 -23.28 -22.36
CA GLY A 247 -7.97 -24.48 -21.58
C GLY A 247 -9.38 -24.98 -21.92
N VAL A 248 -10.37 -24.06 -21.85
CA VAL A 248 -11.79 -24.40 -22.17
C VAL A 248 -11.94 -24.88 -23.61
N LEU A 249 -11.30 -24.20 -24.58
CA LEU A 249 -11.36 -24.64 -25.99
C LEU A 249 -10.69 -26.01 -26.22
N ALA A 250 -9.61 -26.28 -25.48
CA ALA A 250 -8.96 -27.61 -25.56
C ALA A 250 -9.85 -28.72 -25.00
N GLU A 251 -10.51 -28.51 -23.86
CA GLU A 251 -11.47 -29.42 -23.27
C GLU A 251 -12.67 -29.68 -24.20
N GLN A 252 -13.10 -28.68 -24.95
CA GLN A 252 -14.17 -28.79 -25.95
C GLN A 252 -13.70 -29.38 -27.29
N GLY A 253 -12.41 -29.69 -27.47
CA GLY A 253 -11.84 -30.18 -28.70
C GLY A 253 -11.79 -29.17 -29.86
N ARG A 254 -11.93 -27.87 -29.59
CA ARG A 254 -12.00 -26.76 -30.58
C ARG A 254 -10.59 -26.29 -31.00
N LEU A 255 -9.79 -27.23 -31.55
CA LEU A 255 -8.38 -26.95 -31.88
C LEU A 255 -8.18 -25.87 -32.96
N GLU A 256 -9.10 -25.77 -33.93
CA GLU A 256 -9.01 -24.69 -34.97
C GLU A 256 -9.28 -23.31 -34.37
N ASP A 257 -10.20 -23.23 -33.38
CA ASP A 257 -10.47 -21.98 -32.67
C ASP A 257 -9.26 -21.57 -31.80
N ILE A 258 -8.56 -22.48 -31.19
CA ILE A 258 -7.29 -22.20 -30.47
C ILE A 258 -6.28 -21.58 -31.41
N LYS A 259 -6.05 -22.17 -32.59
CA LYS A 259 -5.09 -21.63 -33.58
C LYS A 259 -5.50 -20.22 -34.03
N LYS A 260 -6.79 -20.03 -34.35
CA LYS A 260 -7.29 -18.75 -34.80
C LYS A 260 -7.23 -17.69 -33.69
N ALA A 261 -7.65 -18.02 -32.47
CA ALA A 261 -7.63 -17.09 -31.35
C ALA A 261 -6.20 -16.69 -30.91
N SER A 262 -5.19 -17.54 -31.17
CA SER A 262 -3.79 -17.21 -30.89
C SER A 262 -3.25 -16.11 -31.82
N LEU A 263 -3.77 -16.01 -33.03
CA LEU A 263 -3.32 -15.07 -34.07
C LEU A 263 -4.24 -13.85 -34.24
N ASP A 264 -5.54 -14.02 -34.00
CA ASP A 264 -6.56 -12.99 -34.17
C ASP A 264 -7.13 -12.52 -32.83
N GLN A 265 -6.76 -11.30 -32.46
CA GLN A 265 -7.18 -10.67 -31.19
C GLN A 265 -8.69 -10.38 -31.13
N GLU A 266 -9.31 -10.01 -32.24
CA GLU A 266 -10.76 -9.72 -32.25
C GLU A 266 -11.57 -11.02 -32.14
N PHE A 267 -11.16 -12.08 -32.80
CA PHE A 267 -11.75 -13.40 -32.67
C PHE A 267 -11.60 -13.92 -31.23
N ARG A 268 -10.44 -13.73 -30.60
CA ARG A 268 -10.21 -14.07 -29.19
C ARG A 268 -11.16 -13.32 -28.26
N LYS A 269 -11.35 -12.01 -28.45
CA LYS A 269 -12.31 -11.23 -27.66
C LYS A 269 -13.76 -11.71 -27.85
N GLN A 270 -14.11 -12.15 -29.04
CA GLN A 270 -15.43 -12.70 -29.33
C GLN A 270 -15.65 -13.99 -28.53
N LEU A 271 -14.69 -14.91 -28.55
CA LEU A 271 -14.76 -16.17 -27.80
C LEU A 271 -14.79 -15.96 -26.28
N LEU A 272 -14.02 -15.00 -25.73
CA LEU A 272 -14.09 -14.65 -24.32
C LEU A 272 -15.49 -14.20 -23.90
N ARG A 273 -16.19 -13.43 -24.75
CA ARG A 273 -17.59 -13.03 -24.51
C ARG A 273 -18.56 -14.21 -24.64
N GLU A 274 -18.36 -15.06 -25.64
CA GLU A 274 -19.20 -16.26 -25.89
C GLU A 274 -19.17 -17.21 -24.69
N LEU A 275 -18.00 -17.38 -24.08
CA LEU A 275 -17.76 -18.33 -22.98
C LEU A 275 -17.85 -17.68 -21.59
N ASN A 276 -18.18 -16.38 -21.49
CA ASN A 276 -18.25 -15.60 -20.24
C ASN A 276 -16.96 -15.65 -19.39
N LEU A 277 -15.80 -15.51 -20.07
CA LEU A 277 -14.47 -15.52 -19.46
C LEU A 277 -13.89 -14.10 -19.33
#